data_aa5b4312f7a075d04d307a3a1416747e
#
_entry.id   aa5b4312f7a075d04d307a3a1416747e
#
_cell.length_a   1.000
_cell.length_b   1.000
_cell.length_c   1.000
_cell.angle_alpha   90.00
_cell.angle_beta   90.00
_cell.angle_gamma   90.00
#
_symmetry.space_group_name_H-M   'P 1'
#
loop_
_entity.id
_entity.type
_entity.pdbx_description
1 polymer ?
#
loop_
_entity_poly.entity_id
_entity_poly.type
_entity_poly.pdbx_seq_one_letter_code
_entity_poly.pdbx_strand_id
1 'polypeptide(L)'
;MAFVDVDGVRIHVQDLGDGPAVALVSGFGLDHELWDRQVRVLTERGFRVLCVDQRGHGFSDTPLHGYDIDRLAADLVTALDRLEIGGATVVGHSFGGQVAFRAAATAPELVTGLVLVGSNGVRASRSESFPFGEPPGPLLQSLLADEHINRVGARYRTIESAFAHEPDPRTVDWLVRCSLRMPSWAAVACYRSLLTTDLLADIERVVQPVLQIIGATDPVHSAKGARWLRRHLRAATLVEIPDCGHYPMLEAPDAFESALLKFITA
;
A
#
# COMPACT_ATOMS: atom_id res chain seq x y z
N MET A 1 -11.12 17.40 2.52
CA MET A 1 -10.33 17.04 1.32
C MET A 1 -9.33 18.13 1.05
N ALA A 2 -8.06 17.79 1.02
CA ALA A 2 -7.00 18.74 0.74
C ALA A 2 -6.22 18.30 -0.50
N PHE A 3 -5.68 19.29 -1.23
CA PHE A 3 -4.67 19.04 -2.25
C PHE A 3 -3.37 19.65 -1.78
N VAL A 4 -2.32 18.85 -1.72
CA VAL A 4 -0.97 19.28 -1.35
C VAL A 4 -0.14 19.36 -2.62
N ASP A 5 0.47 20.51 -2.88
CA ASP A 5 1.41 20.64 -3.99
C ASP A 5 2.74 20.00 -3.60
N VAL A 6 3.19 19.09 -4.42
CA VAL A 6 4.51 18.43 -4.28
C VAL A 6 5.25 18.56 -5.60
N ASP A 7 6.13 19.54 -5.68
CA ASP A 7 6.92 19.86 -6.87
C ASP A 7 6.06 20.03 -8.15
N GLY A 8 4.95 20.76 -8.02
CA GLY A 8 4.04 21.03 -9.13
C GLY A 8 3.06 19.89 -9.45
N VAL A 9 3.02 18.83 -8.62
CA VAL A 9 2.03 17.75 -8.69
C VAL A 9 1.10 17.84 -7.50
N ARG A 10 -0.20 17.95 -7.73
CA ARG A 10 -1.19 18.00 -6.65
C ARG A 10 -1.50 16.60 -6.15
N ILE A 11 -1.15 16.35 -4.91
CA ILE A 11 -1.46 15.10 -4.19
C ILE A 11 -2.76 15.31 -3.40
N HIS A 12 -3.76 14.48 -3.68
CA HIS A 12 -5.01 14.48 -2.94
C HIS A 12 -4.84 13.77 -1.59
N VAL A 13 -5.30 14.41 -0.52
CA VAL A 13 -5.35 13.82 0.81
C VAL A 13 -6.74 14.00 1.40
N GLN A 14 -7.39 12.90 1.73
CA GLN A 14 -8.59 12.93 2.57
C GLN A 14 -8.11 12.97 4.02
N ASP A 15 -8.30 14.12 4.68
CA ASP A 15 -7.82 14.41 6.05
C ASP A 15 -9.04 14.60 6.95
N LEU A 16 -9.21 13.73 7.93
CA LEU A 16 -10.38 13.65 8.80
C LEU A 16 -10.00 13.31 10.25
N GLY A 17 -10.72 13.88 11.21
CA GLY A 17 -10.49 13.68 12.63
C GLY A 17 -9.35 14.52 13.19
N ASP A 18 -9.09 14.34 14.48
CA ASP A 18 -8.06 15.03 15.25
C ASP A 18 -7.32 14.02 16.11
N GLY A 19 -6.08 14.31 16.53
CA GLY A 19 -5.29 13.47 17.43
C GLY A 19 -4.10 12.81 16.73
N PRO A 20 -3.60 11.66 17.22
CA PRO A 20 -2.45 10.98 16.63
C PRO A 20 -2.70 10.61 15.16
N ALA A 21 -1.73 10.90 14.30
CA ALA A 21 -1.91 10.75 12.87
C ALA A 21 -1.70 9.30 12.38
N VAL A 22 -2.61 8.83 11.53
CA VAL A 22 -2.52 7.57 10.80
C VAL A 22 -2.67 7.88 9.31
N ALA A 23 -1.61 7.65 8.53
CA ALA A 23 -1.62 7.84 7.08
C ALA A 23 -1.86 6.50 6.38
N LEU A 24 -2.86 6.44 5.51
CA LEU A 24 -3.29 5.24 4.78
C LEU A 24 -2.92 5.39 3.31
N VAL A 25 -2.15 4.44 2.78
CA VAL A 25 -1.66 4.43 1.40
C VAL A 25 -2.13 3.15 0.70
N SER A 26 -2.94 3.31 -0.33
CA SER A 26 -3.55 2.19 -1.06
C SER A 26 -2.56 1.50 -2.00
N GLY A 27 -2.91 0.27 -2.41
CA GLY A 27 -2.17 -0.51 -3.39
C GLY A 27 -2.31 0.01 -4.81
N PHE A 28 -1.73 -0.73 -5.75
CA PHE A 28 -1.76 -0.43 -7.17
C PHE A 28 -3.18 -0.17 -7.68
N GLY A 29 -3.37 0.99 -8.31
CA GLY A 29 -4.63 1.39 -8.91
C GLY A 29 -5.74 1.79 -7.94
N LEU A 30 -5.58 1.55 -6.64
CA LEU A 30 -6.58 1.87 -5.63
C LEU A 30 -6.30 3.25 -5.00
N ASP A 31 -7.32 3.82 -4.39
CA ASP A 31 -7.30 5.18 -3.85
C ASP A 31 -7.86 5.22 -2.40
N HIS A 32 -8.11 6.43 -1.90
CA HIS A 32 -8.63 6.67 -0.55
C HIS A 32 -9.94 5.93 -0.26
N GLU A 33 -10.78 5.65 -1.28
CA GLU A 33 -12.05 4.95 -1.08
C GLU A 33 -11.86 3.54 -0.49
N LEU A 34 -10.72 2.88 -0.73
CA LEU A 34 -10.41 1.57 -0.14
C LEU A 34 -10.53 1.58 1.39
N TRP A 35 -10.25 2.70 2.02
CA TRP A 35 -10.13 2.85 3.46
C TRP A 35 -11.38 3.41 4.15
N ASP A 36 -12.50 3.56 3.44
CA ASP A 36 -13.73 4.21 3.94
C ASP A 36 -14.16 3.67 5.32
N ARG A 37 -14.19 2.34 5.48
CA ARG A 37 -14.49 1.71 6.77
C ARG A 37 -13.46 2.06 7.84
N GLN A 38 -12.17 2.03 7.52
CA GLN A 38 -11.08 2.31 8.46
C GLN A 38 -11.04 3.78 8.86
N VAL A 39 -11.35 4.68 7.95
CA VAL A 39 -11.51 6.11 8.26
C VAL A 39 -12.53 6.29 9.38
N ARG A 40 -13.72 5.71 9.24
CA ARG A 40 -14.76 5.79 10.27
C ARG A 40 -14.28 5.20 11.60
N VAL A 41 -13.75 3.98 11.59
CA VAL A 41 -13.32 3.28 12.80
C VAL A 41 -12.20 4.02 13.54
N LEU A 42 -11.23 4.57 12.83
CA LEU A 42 -10.10 5.28 13.40
C LEU A 42 -10.50 6.67 13.92
N THR A 43 -11.31 7.41 13.18
CA THR A 43 -11.80 8.73 13.63
C THR A 43 -12.70 8.62 14.86
N GLU A 44 -13.57 7.61 14.94
CA GLU A 44 -14.37 7.31 16.14
C GLU A 44 -13.50 6.98 17.37
N ARG A 45 -12.25 6.56 17.16
CA ARG A 45 -11.26 6.28 18.21
C ARG A 45 -10.32 7.44 18.51
N GLY A 46 -10.56 8.63 17.93
CA GLY A 46 -9.81 9.85 18.18
C GLY A 46 -8.48 9.94 17.44
N PHE A 47 -8.34 9.29 16.29
CA PHE A 47 -7.19 9.45 15.40
C PHE A 47 -7.48 10.47 14.30
N ARG A 48 -6.45 11.21 13.88
CA ARG A 48 -6.44 11.95 12.61
C ARG A 48 -6.04 11.00 11.50
N VAL A 49 -6.90 10.83 10.51
CA VAL A 49 -6.73 9.87 9.41
C VAL A 49 -6.48 10.60 8.11
N LEU A 50 -5.36 10.28 7.47
CA LEU A 50 -4.92 10.86 6.21
C LEU A 50 -4.88 9.76 5.15
N CYS A 51 -5.90 9.68 4.27
CA CYS A 51 -5.84 8.78 3.13
C CYS A 51 -5.17 9.52 1.97
N VAL A 52 -3.98 9.06 1.58
CA VAL A 52 -3.14 9.71 0.56
C VAL A 52 -3.31 8.98 -0.76
N ASP A 53 -3.88 9.67 -1.75
CA ASP A 53 -3.87 9.19 -3.12
C ASP A 53 -2.48 9.43 -3.73
N GLN A 54 -1.77 8.38 -4.05
CA GLN A 54 -0.46 8.52 -4.69
C GLN A 54 -0.61 9.21 -6.05
N ARG A 55 0.44 9.87 -6.57
CA ARG A 55 0.39 10.37 -7.96
C ARG A 55 -0.08 9.28 -8.91
N GLY A 56 -0.91 9.63 -9.87
CA GLY A 56 -1.51 8.69 -10.81
C GLY A 56 -2.67 7.87 -10.26
N HIS A 57 -3.02 8.02 -8.98
CA HIS A 57 -4.11 7.31 -8.32
C HIS A 57 -5.20 8.28 -7.84
N GLY A 58 -6.42 7.80 -7.73
CA GLY A 58 -7.55 8.52 -7.18
C GLY A 58 -7.76 9.90 -7.78
N PHE A 59 -7.70 10.93 -6.94
CA PHE A 59 -7.88 12.33 -7.33
C PHE A 59 -6.57 13.11 -7.47
N SER A 60 -5.43 12.46 -7.23
CA SER A 60 -4.12 13.07 -7.45
C SER A 60 -3.83 13.29 -8.93
N ASP A 61 -2.98 14.27 -9.24
CA ASP A 61 -2.53 14.53 -10.60
C ASP A 61 -1.82 13.31 -11.20
N THR A 62 -1.90 13.20 -12.53
CA THR A 62 -1.40 12.06 -13.30
C THR A 62 -0.28 12.49 -14.28
N PRO A 63 0.90 12.91 -13.77
CA PRO A 63 2.01 13.30 -14.64
C PRO A 63 2.50 12.13 -15.49
N LEU A 64 3.27 12.42 -16.54
CA LEU A 64 3.81 11.38 -17.43
C LEU A 64 4.95 10.56 -16.79
N HIS A 65 5.55 11.03 -15.70
CA HIS A 65 6.75 10.46 -15.09
C HIS A 65 6.71 10.51 -13.56
N GLY A 66 7.67 9.84 -12.90
CA GLY A 66 7.87 9.89 -11.46
C GLY A 66 7.06 8.84 -10.69
N TYR A 67 6.98 7.63 -11.20
CA TYR A 67 6.26 6.50 -10.60
C TYR A 67 7.19 5.45 -9.98
N ASP A 68 8.48 5.77 -9.82
CA ASP A 68 9.40 4.94 -9.04
C ASP A 68 9.12 5.08 -7.53
N ILE A 69 9.50 4.07 -6.77
CA ILE A 69 9.22 4.01 -5.33
C ILE A 69 9.88 5.18 -4.58
N ASP A 70 11.05 5.62 -4.99
CA ASP A 70 11.75 6.74 -4.35
C ASP A 70 10.94 8.03 -4.47
N ARG A 71 10.39 8.28 -5.66
CA ARG A 71 9.56 9.45 -5.89
C ARG A 71 8.21 9.36 -5.16
N LEU A 72 7.56 8.20 -5.19
CA LEU A 72 6.28 8.00 -4.50
C LEU A 72 6.43 8.15 -2.97
N ALA A 73 7.53 7.65 -2.41
CA ALA A 73 7.84 7.83 -0.99
C ALA A 73 8.16 9.28 -0.66
N ALA A 74 8.90 9.99 -1.52
CA ALA A 74 9.17 11.42 -1.34
C ALA A 74 7.88 12.26 -1.42
N ASP A 75 6.94 11.92 -2.30
CA ASP A 75 5.63 12.57 -2.36
C ASP A 75 4.85 12.38 -1.05
N LEU A 76 4.81 11.17 -0.51
CA LEU A 76 4.15 10.87 0.75
C LEU A 76 4.77 11.68 1.90
N VAL A 77 6.09 11.63 2.04
CA VAL A 77 6.83 12.38 3.08
C VAL A 77 6.57 13.88 2.96
N THR A 78 6.66 14.43 1.75
CA THR A 78 6.41 15.87 1.52
C THR A 78 4.95 16.24 1.80
N ALA A 79 3.98 15.37 1.47
CA ALA A 79 2.58 15.63 1.75
C ALA A 79 2.32 15.67 3.27
N LEU A 80 2.89 14.75 4.03
CA LEU A 80 2.78 14.74 5.50
C LEU A 80 3.45 15.97 6.13
N ASP A 81 4.65 16.35 5.67
CA ASP A 81 5.36 17.53 6.13
C ASP A 81 4.56 18.83 5.87
N ARG A 82 4.02 18.99 4.66
CA ARG A 82 3.18 20.15 4.28
C ARG A 82 1.87 20.24 5.06
N LEU A 83 1.37 19.12 5.57
CA LEU A 83 0.19 19.07 6.45
C LEU A 83 0.56 19.23 7.92
N GLU A 84 1.83 19.59 8.19
CA GLU A 84 2.38 19.81 9.54
C GLU A 84 2.18 18.60 10.47
N ILE A 85 2.35 17.39 9.93
CA ILE A 85 2.26 16.15 10.70
C ILE A 85 3.59 15.94 11.42
N GLY A 86 3.60 16.08 12.74
CA GLY A 86 4.79 15.91 13.56
C GLY A 86 5.27 14.46 13.73
N GLY A 87 4.52 13.49 13.19
CA GLY A 87 4.80 12.07 13.17
C GLY A 87 3.53 11.29 12.94
N ALA A 88 3.60 10.22 12.14
CA ALA A 88 2.46 9.38 11.78
C ALA A 88 2.79 7.88 11.80
N THR A 89 1.80 7.06 12.13
CA THR A 89 1.82 5.66 11.72
C THR A 89 1.39 5.57 10.26
N VAL A 90 2.26 5.07 9.39
CA VAL A 90 1.96 4.88 7.97
C VAL A 90 1.53 3.45 7.71
N VAL A 91 0.34 3.30 7.15
CA VAL A 91 -0.27 2.01 6.77
C VAL A 91 -0.24 1.90 5.26
N GLY A 92 0.57 0.98 4.73
CA GLY A 92 0.68 0.76 3.28
C GLY A 92 0.15 -0.61 2.86
N HIS A 93 -0.83 -0.60 1.95
CA HIS A 93 -1.36 -1.82 1.35
C HIS A 93 -0.62 -2.15 0.05
N SER A 94 -0.18 -3.41 -0.13
CA SER A 94 0.37 -3.91 -1.39
C SER A 94 1.51 -3.03 -1.93
N PHE A 95 1.36 -2.41 -3.11
CA PHE A 95 2.28 -1.43 -3.68
C PHE A 95 2.53 -0.24 -2.75
N GLY A 96 1.47 0.28 -2.11
CA GLY A 96 1.59 1.32 -1.07
C GLY A 96 2.44 0.88 0.13
N GLY A 97 2.57 -0.43 0.37
CA GLY A 97 3.47 -0.98 1.38
C GLY A 97 4.96 -0.81 1.03
N GLN A 98 5.34 -0.91 -0.26
CA GLN A 98 6.71 -0.59 -0.69
C GLN A 98 6.99 0.92 -0.53
N VAL A 99 6.01 1.77 -0.89
CA VAL A 99 6.10 3.22 -0.71
C VAL A 99 6.25 3.58 0.77
N ALA A 100 5.42 3.01 1.63
CA ALA A 100 5.46 3.22 3.08
C ALA A 100 6.78 2.73 3.69
N PHE A 101 7.31 1.57 3.22
CA PHE A 101 8.59 1.03 3.67
C PHE A 101 9.74 1.96 3.32
N ARG A 102 9.76 2.48 2.09
CA ARG A 102 10.78 3.43 1.65
C ARG A 102 10.68 4.76 2.40
N ALA A 103 9.46 5.27 2.64
CA ALA A 103 9.25 6.47 3.46
C ALA A 103 9.77 6.28 4.89
N ALA A 104 9.49 5.12 5.51
CA ALA A 104 9.98 4.77 6.83
C ALA A 104 11.52 4.72 6.92
N ALA A 105 12.18 4.24 5.86
CA ALA A 105 13.64 4.17 5.79
C ALA A 105 14.31 5.52 5.53
N THR A 106 13.59 6.48 4.90
CA THR A 106 14.15 7.79 4.51
C THR A 106 13.77 8.95 5.40
N ALA A 107 12.63 8.84 6.12
CA ALA A 107 12.13 9.88 7.03
C ALA A 107 11.61 9.23 8.35
N PRO A 108 12.50 8.60 9.14
CA PRO A 108 12.10 7.89 10.35
C PRO A 108 11.53 8.80 11.44
N GLU A 109 11.86 10.09 11.42
CA GLU A 109 11.32 11.11 12.31
C GLU A 109 9.83 11.41 12.02
N LEU A 110 9.42 11.28 10.77
CA LEU A 110 8.05 11.54 10.33
C LEU A 110 7.21 10.26 10.33
N VAL A 111 7.81 9.13 9.95
CA VAL A 111 7.15 7.81 9.99
C VAL A 111 7.51 7.12 11.30
N THR A 112 6.71 7.34 12.33
CA THR A 112 6.97 6.84 13.69
C THR A 112 6.52 5.41 13.93
N GLY A 113 5.68 4.86 13.06
CA GLY A 113 5.24 3.47 13.02
C GLY A 113 4.93 3.05 11.58
N LEU A 114 5.17 1.79 11.25
CA LEU A 114 4.92 1.24 9.91
C LEU A 114 3.98 0.05 9.98
N VAL A 115 2.93 0.05 9.16
CA VAL A 115 2.04 -1.10 9.00
C VAL A 115 2.04 -1.54 7.53
N LEU A 116 2.45 -2.78 7.28
CA LEU A 116 2.45 -3.41 5.96
C LEU A 116 1.24 -4.34 5.85
N VAL A 117 0.34 -4.04 4.93
CA VAL A 117 -0.90 -4.80 4.73
C VAL A 117 -0.87 -5.50 3.37
N GLY A 118 -0.96 -6.83 3.35
CA GLY A 118 -0.84 -7.57 2.09
C GLY A 118 0.43 -7.17 1.32
N SER A 119 1.54 -6.95 2.04
CA SER A 119 2.79 -6.44 1.43
C SER A 119 4.02 -6.98 2.14
N ASN A 120 5.02 -7.33 1.37
CA ASN A 120 6.33 -7.64 1.89
C ASN A 120 7.24 -6.40 2.06
N GLY A 121 6.77 -5.21 1.67
CA GLY A 121 7.49 -3.95 1.81
C GLY A 121 8.76 -3.84 0.94
N VAL A 122 9.67 -4.79 1.06
CA VAL A 122 10.99 -4.74 0.42
C VAL A 122 10.99 -5.14 -1.06
N ARG A 123 10.15 -6.11 -1.44
CA ARG A 123 10.03 -6.63 -2.81
C ARG A 123 8.68 -7.30 -3.02
N ALA A 124 8.13 -7.17 -4.22
CA ALA A 124 6.95 -7.92 -4.67
C ALA A 124 7.32 -9.16 -5.50
N SER A 125 8.50 -9.18 -6.10
CA SER A 125 8.98 -10.22 -7.01
C SER A 125 10.17 -10.99 -6.44
N ARG A 126 10.37 -12.21 -6.96
CA ARG A 126 11.46 -13.09 -6.58
C ARG A 126 12.82 -12.57 -7.02
N SER A 127 13.82 -12.72 -6.14
CA SER A 127 15.26 -12.60 -6.46
C SER A 127 16.05 -13.68 -5.72
N GLU A 128 17.36 -13.71 -5.95
CA GLU A 128 18.25 -14.60 -5.22
C GLU A 128 18.22 -14.32 -3.71
N SER A 129 18.25 -13.05 -3.32
CA SER A 129 18.23 -12.62 -1.91
C SER A 129 16.84 -12.61 -1.28
N PHE A 130 15.78 -12.67 -2.08
CA PHE A 130 14.39 -12.73 -1.64
C PHE A 130 13.63 -13.76 -2.48
N PRO A 131 13.70 -15.07 -2.14
CA PRO A 131 13.18 -16.14 -2.99
C PRO A 131 11.65 -16.34 -2.89
N PHE A 132 10.90 -15.26 -2.72
CA PHE A 132 9.43 -15.27 -2.60
C PHE A 132 8.78 -14.47 -3.72
N GLY A 133 7.54 -14.86 -4.09
CA GLY A 133 6.82 -14.26 -5.20
C GLY A 133 7.19 -14.86 -6.56
N GLU A 134 6.66 -14.28 -7.62
CA GLU A 134 6.88 -14.70 -9.00
C GLU A 134 8.15 -14.05 -9.59
N PRO A 135 8.77 -14.66 -10.62
CA PRO A 135 9.84 -14.04 -11.37
C PRO A 135 9.38 -12.73 -12.04
N PRO A 136 10.13 -11.62 -11.92
CA PRO A 136 9.64 -10.31 -12.35
C PRO A 136 9.44 -10.18 -13.86
N GLY A 137 10.32 -10.77 -14.67
CA GLY A 137 10.31 -10.58 -16.14
C GLY A 137 9.03 -11.10 -16.80
N PRO A 138 8.70 -12.38 -16.70
CA PRO A 138 7.48 -12.95 -17.30
C PRO A 138 6.20 -12.29 -16.75
N LEU A 139 6.14 -12.06 -15.44
CA LEU A 139 4.99 -11.42 -14.80
C LEU A 139 4.77 -10.00 -15.33
N LEU A 140 5.85 -9.20 -15.40
CA LEU A 140 5.78 -7.84 -15.93
C LEU A 140 5.31 -7.83 -17.39
N GLN A 141 5.85 -8.71 -18.25
CA GLN A 141 5.43 -8.80 -19.65
C GLN A 141 3.94 -9.12 -19.78
N SER A 142 3.41 -10.04 -18.98
CA SER A 142 1.99 -10.39 -18.95
C SER A 142 1.13 -9.20 -18.54
N LEU A 143 1.47 -8.53 -17.44
CA LEU A 143 0.72 -7.38 -16.94
C LEU A 143 0.71 -6.20 -17.91
N LEU A 144 1.84 -5.92 -18.58
CA LEU A 144 1.92 -4.88 -19.60
C LEU A 144 1.10 -5.22 -20.86
N ALA A 145 1.14 -6.46 -21.30
CA ALA A 145 0.34 -6.92 -22.44
C ALA A 145 -1.17 -6.79 -22.13
N ASP A 146 -1.58 -7.23 -20.95
CA ASP A 146 -2.96 -7.13 -20.49
C ASP A 146 -3.44 -5.67 -20.41
N GLU A 147 -2.61 -4.77 -19.87
CA GLU A 147 -2.91 -3.33 -19.80
C GLU A 147 -3.12 -2.70 -21.19
N HIS A 148 -2.36 -3.13 -22.20
CA HIS A 148 -2.46 -2.63 -23.56
C HIS A 148 -3.63 -3.22 -24.34
N ILE A 149 -3.92 -4.52 -24.15
CA ILE A 149 -4.89 -5.25 -24.98
C ILE A 149 -6.32 -5.10 -24.44
N ASN A 150 -6.49 -5.26 -23.13
CA ASN A 150 -7.80 -5.22 -22.49
C ASN A 150 -7.68 -4.76 -21.04
N ARG A 151 -7.40 -3.48 -20.86
CA ARG A 151 -7.20 -2.85 -19.57
C ARG A 151 -8.35 -3.11 -18.59
N VAL A 152 -9.61 -3.00 -19.02
CA VAL A 152 -10.77 -3.22 -18.15
C VAL A 152 -10.81 -4.66 -17.66
N GLY A 153 -10.73 -5.63 -18.59
CA GLY A 153 -10.71 -7.04 -18.23
C GLY A 153 -9.48 -7.41 -17.40
N ALA A 154 -8.34 -6.77 -17.62
CA ALA A 154 -7.14 -6.94 -16.79
C ALA A 154 -7.40 -6.54 -15.33
N ARG A 155 -8.07 -5.40 -15.10
CA ARG A 155 -8.44 -4.95 -13.74
C ARG A 155 -9.37 -5.94 -13.04
N TYR A 156 -10.41 -6.41 -13.74
CA TYR A 156 -11.30 -7.45 -13.19
C TYR A 156 -10.50 -8.68 -12.76
N ARG A 157 -9.72 -9.28 -13.67
CA ARG A 157 -8.94 -10.49 -13.37
C ARG A 157 -7.96 -10.30 -12.21
N THR A 158 -7.21 -9.19 -12.20
CA THR A 158 -6.22 -8.92 -11.17
C THR A 158 -6.86 -8.73 -9.80
N ILE A 159 -8.01 -8.03 -9.74
CA ILE A 159 -8.72 -7.77 -8.48
C ILE A 159 -9.41 -9.04 -7.99
N GLU A 160 -10.16 -9.73 -8.84
CA GLU A 160 -10.87 -10.97 -8.46
C GLU A 160 -9.90 -12.05 -7.96
N SER A 161 -8.80 -12.27 -8.69
CA SER A 161 -7.82 -13.30 -8.33
C SER A 161 -7.02 -12.99 -7.05
N ALA A 162 -7.13 -11.80 -6.51
CA ALA A 162 -6.43 -11.39 -5.29
C ALA A 162 -7.20 -11.74 -3.99
N PHE A 163 -8.47 -12.08 -4.08
CA PHE A 163 -9.26 -12.56 -2.93
C PHE A 163 -8.98 -14.04 -2.63
N ALA A 164 -9.13 -14.43 -1.34
CA ALA A 164 -9.02 -15.83 -0.93
C ALA A 164 -10.21 -16.67 -1.42
N HIS A 165 -11.37 -16.06 -1.48
CA HIS A 165 -12.64 -16.67 -1.90
C HIS A 165 -13.30 -15.81 -2.97
N GLU A 166 -14.34 -16.36 -3.63
CA GLU A 166 -15.11 -15.60 -4.60
C GLU A 166 -15.70 -14.33 -3.96
N PRO A 167 -15.29 -13.13 -4.41
CA PRO A 167 -15.76 -11.87 -3.82
C PRO A 167 -17.18 -11.52 -4.29
N ASP A 168 -17.88 -10.66 -3.52
CA ASP A 168 -19.10 -10.02 -4.02
C ASP A 168 -18.78 -9.23 -5.30
N PRO A 169 -19.49 -9.49 -6.42
CA PRO A 169 -19.26 -8.79 -7.69
C PRO A 169 -19.35 -7.26 -7.57
N ARG A 170 -20.19 -6.74 -6.67
CA ARG A 170 -20.29 -5.29 -6.43
C ARG A 170 -19.02 -4.71 -5.79
N THR A 171 -18.37 -5.49 -4.93
CA THR A 171 -17.06 -5.11 -4.36
C THR A 171 -16.00 -5.07 -5.46
N VAL A 172 -16.00 -6.04 -6.36
CA VAL A 172 -15.09 -6.06 -7.52
C VAL A 172 -15.36 -4.86 -8.42
N ASP A 173 -16.61 -4.60 -8.79
CA ASP A 173 -17.00 -3.46 -9.64
C ASP A 173 -16.55 -2.12 -9.02
N TRP A 174 -16.68 -1.97 -7.71
CA TRP A 174 -16.22 -0.78 -7.00
C TRP A 174 -14.70 -0.63 -7.08
N LEU A 175 -13.92 -1.67 -6.77
CA LEU A 175 -12.46 -1.64 -6.83
C LEU A 175 -11.96 -1.42 -8.28
N VAL A 176 -12.60 -2.03 -9.28
CA VAL A 176 -12.29 -1.82 -10.69
C VAL A 176 -12.53 -0.37 -11.09
N ARG A 177 -13.64 0.24 -10.66
CA ARG A 177 -13.95 1.64 -10.92
C ARG A 177 -12.88 2.57 -10.32
N CYS A 178 -12.44 2.34 -9.08
CA CYS A 178 -11.32 3.07 -8.48
C CYS A 178 -10.05 2.89 -9.31
N SER A 179 -9.73 1.65 -9.67
CA SER A 179 -8.53 1.29 -10.41
C SER A 179 -8.46 1.90 -11.83
N LEU A 180 -9.61 2.14 -12.46
CA LEU A 180 -9.68 2.74 -13.80
C LEU A 180 -9.45 4.25 -13.82
N ARG A 181 -9.41 4.94 -12.65
CA ARG A 181 -8.96 6.33 -12.55
C ARG A 181 -7.48 6.48 -12.88
N MET A 182 -6.65 5.47 -12.58
CA MET A 182 -5.24 5.45 -12.94
C MET A 182 -5.10 5.32 -14.46
N PRO A 183 -4.47 6.27 -15.19
CA PRO A 183 -4.28 6.15 -16.62
C PRO A 183 -3.26 5.07 -16.98
N SER A 184 -3.32 4.55 -18.22
CA SER A 184 -2.51 3.42 -18.65
C SER A 184 -0.99 3.65 -18.55
N TRP A 185 -0.51 4.87 -18.86
CA TRP A 185 0.92 5.18 -18.71
C TRP A 185 1.41 5.11 -17.27
N ALA A 186 0.59 5.58 -16.31
CA ALA A 186 0.88 5.47 -14.89
C ALA A 186 0.86 4.01 -14.44
N ALA A 187 -0.12 3.23 -14.90
CA ALA A 187 -0.21 1.81 -14.60
C ALA A 187 1.02 1.03 -15.07
N VAL A 188 1.45 1.24 -16.32
CA VAL A 188 2.67 0.64 -16.89
C VAL A 188 3.90 0.99 -16.05
N ALA A 189 4.05 2.25 -15.67
CA ALA A 189 5.18 2.70 -14.87
C ALA A 189 5.15 2.12 -13.44
N CYS A 190 3.96 2.07 -12.80
CA CYS A 190 3.79 1.46 -11.49
C CYS A 190 4.03 -0.06 -11.49
N TYR A 191 3.59 -0.80 -12.52
CA TYR A 191 3.91 -2.22 -12.64
C TYR A 191 5.42 -2.48 -12.73
N ARG A 192 6.14 -1.63 -13.52
CA ARG A 192 7.60 -1.71 -13.58
C ARG A 192 8.20 -1.46 -12.21
N SER A 193 7.81 -0.37 -11.55
CA SER A 193 8.29 -0.02 -10.22
C SER A 193 8.02 -1.12 -9.21
N LEU A 194 6.77 -1.61 -9.10
CA LEU A 194 6.36 -2.69 -8.19
C LEU A 194 7.26 -3.93 -8.30
N LEU A 195 7.54 -4.38 -9.52
CA LEU A 195 8.20 -5.66 -9.75
C LEU A 195 9.74 -5.58 -9.83
N THR A 196 10.31 -4.37 -10.09
CA THR A 196 11.77 -4.23 -10.19
C THR A 196 12.41 -3.58 -8.95
N THR A 197 11.61 -2.98 -8.08
CA THR A 197 12.11 -2.35 -6.86
C THR A 197 12.74 -3.37 -5.90
N ASP A 198 13.89 -3.00 -5.33
CA ASP A 198 14.61 -3.75 -4.31
C ASP A 198 14.99 -2.81 -3.16
N LEU A 199 14.34 -3.01 -2.01
CA LEU A 199 14.56 -2.25 -0.79
C LEU A 199 15.20 -3.10 0.33
N LEU A 200 15.84 -4.23 -0.02
CA LEU A 200 16.49 -5.09 0.98
C LEU A 200 17.56 -4.36 1.80
N ALA A 201 18.30 -3.45 1.16
CA ALA A 201 19.31 -2.63 1.83
C ALA A 201 18.71 -1.61 2.83
N ASP A 202 17.42 -1.32 2.73
CA ASP A 202 16.75 -0.38 3.62
C ASP A 202 16.27 -1.03 4.93
N ILE A 203 16.31 -2.34 5.05
CA ILE A 203 15.85 -3.07 6.25
C ILE A 203 16.53 -2.53 7.51
N GLU A 204 17.82 -2.25 7.45
CA GLU A 204 18.60 -1.75 8.60
C GLU A 204 18.24 -0.29 8.96
N ARG A 205 17.65 0.47 8.03
CA ARG A 205 17.22 1.86 8.22
C ARG A 205 15.82 1.97 8.83
N VAL A 206 15.01 0.91 8.73
CA VAL A 206 13.67 0.86 9.33
C VAL A 206 13.82 0.51 10.81
N VAL A 207 13.86 1.54 11.66
CA VAL A 207 14.16 1.43 13.10
C VAL A 207 12.91 1.53 13.99
N GLN A 208 11.81 2.07 13.45
CA GLN A 208 10.51 2.21 14.12
C GLN A 208 9.79 0.86 14.24
N PRO A 209 8.80 0.74 15.14
CA PRO A 209 7.94 -0.43 15.22
C PRO A 209 7.26 -0.74 13.90
N VAL A 210 7.21 -2.02 13.53
CA VAL A 210 6.56 -2.50 12.31
C VAL A 210 5.50 -3.55 12.65
N LEU A 211 4.30 -3.37 12.12
CA LEU A 211 3.27 -4.40 12.07
C LEU A 211 3.11 -4.89 10.64
N GLN A 212 3.15 -6.20 10.44
CA GLN A 212 2.78 -6.84 9.18
C GLN A 212 1.42 -7.52 9.38
N ILE A 213 0.45 -7.23 8.51
CA ILE A 213 -0.85 -7.91 8.44
C ILE A 213 -0.97 -8.52 7.06
N ILE A 214 -1.06 -9.84 6.99
CA ILE A 214 -1.15 -10.56 5.72
C ILE A 214 -2.22 -11.65 5.79
N GLY A 215 -2.95 -11.84 4.69
CA GLY A 215 -3.79 -13.01 4.55
C GLY A 215 -2.94 -14.29 4.45
N ALA A 216 -3.33 -15.33 5.17
CA ALA A 216 -2.59 -16.59 5.16
C ALA A 216 -2.58 -17.27 3.79
N THR A 217 -3.59 -16.96 2.97
CA THR A 217 -3.77 -17.45 1.59
C THR A 217 -3.63 -16.34 0.55
N ASP A 218 -2.95 -15.22 0.87
CA ASP A 218 -2.72 -14.12 -0.06
C ASP A 218 -2.02 -14.63 -1.34
N PRO A 219 -2.69 -14.56 -2.52
CA PRO A 219 -2.13 -15.08 -3.76
C PRO A 219 -1.13 -14.12 -4.42
N VAL A 220 -1.05 -12.87 -3.96
CA VAL A 220 -0.19 -11.82 -4.51
C VAL A 220 1.12 -11.73 -3.74
N HIS A 221 1.05 -11.63 -2.41
CA HIS A 221 2.20 -11.53 -1.54
C HIS A 221 2.34 -12.75 -0.62
N SER A 222 3.50 -13.36 -0.63
CA SER A 222 3.75 -14.58 0.13
C SER A 222 3.85 -14.33 1.63
N ALA A 223 3.02 -15.04 2.42
CA ALA A 223 3.17 -15.08 3.88
C ALA A 223 4.56 -15.59 4.33
N LYS A 224 5.22 -16.44 3.52
CA LYS A 224 6.61 -16.84 3.77
C LYS A 224 7.57 -15.65 3.65
N GLY A 225 7.33 -14.74 2.72
CA GLY A 225 8.08 -13.50 2.58
C GLY A 225 7.89 -12.58 3.79
N ALA A 226 6.65 -12.44 4.29
CA ALA A 226 6.34 -11.67 5.49
C ALA A 226 7.04 -12.26 6.73
N ARG A 227 7.03 -13.59 6.92
CA ARG A 227 7.76 -14.27 8.00
C ARG A 227 9.28 -14.07 7.89
N TRP A 228 9.80 -14.04 6.67
CA TRP A 228 11.21 -13.74 6.42
C TRP A 228 11.53 -12.32 6.82
N LEU A 229 10.77 -11.32 6.34
CA LEU A 229 10.97 -9.90 6.65
C LEU A 229 10.88 -9.64 8.17
N ARG A 230 9.89 -10.23 8.87
CA ARG A 230 9.77 -10.14 10.33
C ARG A 230 11.06 -10.51 11.06
N ARG A 231 11.80 -11.53 10.57
CA ARG A 231 13.06 -11.98 11.20
C ARG A 231 14.25 -11.06 10.92
N HIS A 232 14.14 -10.19 9.92
CA HIS A 232 15.20 -9.28 9.51
C HIS A 232 14.98 -7.85 9.98
N LEU A 233 13.76 -7.48 10.34
CA LEU A 233 13.45 -6.18 10.93
C LEU A 233 13.76 -6.20 12.44
N ARG A 234 14.18 -5.03 12.94
CA ARG A 234 14.59 -4.84 14.34
C ARG A 234 13.44 -5.02 15.33
N ALA A 235 12.26 -4.48 15.00
CA ALA A 235 11.07 -4.47 15.84
C ALA A 235 9.81 -4.72 15.01
N ALA A 236 9.52 -6.00 14.69
CA ALA A 236 8.40 -6.36 13.85
C ALA A 236 7.48 -7.41 14.49
N THR A 237 6.18 -7.16 14.37
CA THR A 237 5.11 -8.11 14.68
C THR A 237 4.44 -8.55 13.37
N LEU A 238 4.06 -9.81 13.27
CA LEU A 238 3.34 -10.37 12.14
C LEU A 238 2.00 -10.94 12.60
N VAL A 239 0.94 -10.53 11.95
CA VAL A 239 -0.40 -11.09 12.06
C VAL A 239 -0.76 -11.73 10.72
N GLU A 240 -0.94 -13.04 10.73
CA GLU A 240 -1.44 -13.82 9.59
C GLU A 240 -2.91 -14.10 9.83
N ILE A 241 -3.78 -13.60 8.95
CA ILE A 241 -5.22 -13.79 9.07
C ILE A 241 -5.62 -15.04 8.30
N PRO A 242 -6.18 -16.07 8.96
CA PRO A 242 -6.66 -17.28 8.28
C PRO A 242 -7.76 -16.96 7.26
N ASP A 243 -7.86 -17.80 6.24
CA ASP A 243 -8.91 -17.73 5.19
C ASP A 243 -9.07 -16.32 4.57
N CYS A 244 -7.98 -15.58 4.45
CA CYS A 244 -7.93 -14.22 3.97
C CYS A 244 -6.87 -14.10 2.86
N GLY A 245 -7.21 -13.37 1.82
CA GLY A 245 -6.36 -13.07 0.67
C GLY A 245 -5.64 -11.73 0.80
N HIS A 246 -5.62 -11.00 -0.32
CA HIS A 246 -4.83 -9.77 -0.48
C HIS A 246 -5.46 -8.52 0.14
N TYR A 247 -6.75 -8.56 0.46
CA TYR A 247 -7.51 -7.42 0.98
C TYR A 247 -7.98 -7.66 2.43
N PRO A 248 -7.09 -7.78 3.43
CA PRO A 248 -7.49 -8.05 4.82
C PRO A 248 -8.51 -7.05 5.37
N MET A 249 -8.46 -5.79 4.93
CA MET A 249 -9.38 -4.72 5.32
C MET A 249 -10.81 -4.93 4.79
N LEU A 250 -10.98 -5.76 3.76
CA LEU A 250 -12.27 -6.11 3.15
C LEU A 250 -12.71 -7.53 3.48
N GLU A 251 -11.77 -8.50 3.44
CA GLU A 251 -12.06 -9.93 3.62
C GLU A 251 -12.23 -10.32 5.09
N ALA A 252 -11.49 -9.68 6.01
CA ALA A 252 -11.52 -9.94 7.43
C ALA A 252 -11.43 -8.63 8.25
N PRO A 253 -12.36 -7.68 8.05
CA PRO A 253 -12.23 -6.32 8.57
C PRO A 253 -12.08 -6.26 10.09
N ASP A 254 -12.79 -7.08 10.85
CA ASP A 254 -12.74 -7.05 12.31
C ASP A 254 -11.37 -7.54 12.84
N ALA A 255 -10.79 -8.58 12.23
CA ALA A 255 -9.46 -9.07 12.58
C ALA A 255 -8.38 -8.06 12.20
N PHE A 256 -8.50 -7.45 11.01
CA PHE A 256 -7.63 -6.39 10.53
C PHE A 256 -7.63 -5.18 11.48
N GLU A 257 -8.82 -4.66 11.79
CA GLU A 257 -8.99 -3.49 12.66
C GLU A 257 -8.51 -3.75 14.09
N SER A 258 -8.76 -4.94 14.63
CA SER A 258 -8.26 -5.34 15.95
C SER A 258 -6.73 -5.33 15.99
N ALA A 259 -6.06 -5.88 14.96
CA ALA A 259 -4.61 -5.89 14.87
C ALA A 259 -4.04 -4.47 14.72
N LEU A 260 -4.62 -3.65 13.84
CA LEU A 260 -4.22 -2.27 13.61
C LEU A 260 -4.38 -1.43 14.88
N LEU A 261 -5.56 -1.45 15.50
CA LEU A 261 -5.85 -0.67 16.71
C LEU A 261 -4.90 -1.05 17.84
N LYS A 262 -4.69 -2.34 18.09
CA LYS A 262 -3.74 -2.81 19.11
C LYS A 262 -2.33 -2.25 18.89
N PHE A 263 -1.90 -2.11 17.64
CA PHE A 263 -0.56 -1.59 17.31
C PHE A 263 -0.46 -0.09 17.51
N ILE A 264 -1.45 0.69 17.04
CA ILE A 264 -1.40 2.16 17.09
C ILE A 264 -1.74 2.74 18.47
N THR A 265 -2.24 1.92 19.40
CA THR A 265 -2.53 2.32 20.80
C THR A 265 -1.49 1.80 21.79
N ALA A 266 -0.49 1.05 21.36
CA ALA A 266 0.60 0.53 22.19
C ALA A 266 1.67 1.59 22.44
#